data_4b3db01351d84699581f05a1a9eddd28
#
_entry.id   4b3db01351d84699581f05a1a9eddd28
#
_cell.length_a   1.000
_cell.length_b   1.000
_cell.length_c   1.000
_cell.angle_alpha   90.00
_cell.angle_beta   90.00
_cell.angle_gamma   90.00
#
_symmetry.space_group_name_H-M   'P 1'
#
loop_
_entity.id
_entity.type
_entity.pdbx_description
1 polymer ?
#
loop_
_entity_poly.entity_id
_entity_poly.type
_entity_poly.pdbx_seq_one_letter_code
_entity_poly.pdbx_strand_id
1 'polypeptide(L)'
;MRLKGHKVFLTGGAGGIGQLVARHLLKGGAKLTVLDRSEGVDYDATFIKGDLATVQGINAAGAAIAATEPDILINLAGVQYFGPMEGQSDDHLELTYLVNLVAPALLTKAVLPGMKARGCGQIVNIGSIFGSIGFAHFVTYSSAKAGLRTFSEALRRELEGTPIIVTYIAPRAVKTGLSQGAILDYAKITSMNMDKPDYTARKIVSAIRGSRKDVYIGFPESLFVRVNSLMPRMVDAALAKNDRKAKILFEPTS
;
A
#
# COMPACT_ATOMS: atom_id res chain seq x y z
N MET A 1 -17.95 -3.73 -10.36
CA MET A 1 -18.83 -2.92 -9.49
C MET A 1 -18.89 -1.48 -9.99
N ARG A 2 -20.04 -0.81 -9.91
CA ARG A 2 -20.15 0.64 -10.17
C ARG A 2 -19.81 1.37 -8.87
N LEU A 3 -18.98 2.41 -8.92
CA LEU A 3 -18.60 3.17 -7.70
C LEU A 3 -19.67 4.18 -7.25
N LYS A 4 -20.62 4.50 -8.14
CA LYS A 4 -21.64 5.52 -7.89
C LYS A 4 -22.45 5.23 -6.62
N GLY A 5 -22.39 6.16 -5.68
CA GLY A 5 -23.10 6.09 -4.39
C GLY A 5 -22.41 5.27 -3.31
N HIS A 6 -21.36 4.48 -3.64
CA HIS A 6 -20.63 3.71 -2.62
C HIS A 6 -19.86 4.61 -1.66
N LYS A 7 -19.96 4.30 -0.36
CA LYS A 7 -19.16 4.92 0.69
C LYS A 7 -17.76 4.31 0.68
N VAL A 8 -16.78 5.10 0.34
CA VAL A 8 -15.36 4.69 0.28
C VAL A 8 -14.57 5.38 1.38
N PHE A 9 -13.86 4.60 2.17
CA PHE A 9 -12.90 5.12 3.12
C PHE A 9 -11.47 4.88 2.61
N LEU A 10 -10.67 5.94 2.52
CA LEU A 10 -9.32 5.92 2.00
C LEU A 10 -8.32 6.45 3.04
N THR A 11 -7.33 5.64 3.43
CA THR A 11 -6.19 6.13 4.21
C THR A 11 -5.08 6.63 3.31
N GLY A 12 -4.39 7.70 3.70
CA GLY A 12 -3.28 8.28 2.92
C GLY A 12 -3.73 9.05 1.68
N GLY A 13 -4.94 9.63 1.72
CA GLY A 13 -5.54 10.31 0.57
C GLY A 13 -4.88 11.63 0.17
N ALA A 14 -4.14 12.29 1.06
CA ALA A 14 -3.38 13.50 0.73
C ALA A 14 -2.04 13.22 0.05
N GLY A 15 -1.54 11.97 0.08
CA GLY A 15 -0.28 11.57 -0.53
C GLY A 15 -0.32 11.51 -2.06
N GLY A 16 0.85 11.34 -2.69
CA GLY A 16 1.02 11.44 -4.15
C GLY A 16 0.14 10.51 -4.99
N ILE A 17 0.03 9.20 -4.63
CA ILE A 17 -0.90 8.29 -5.30
C ILE A 17 -2.32 8.46 -4.74
N GLY A 18 -2.45 8.70 -3.42
CA GLY A 18 -3.73 8.75 -2.72
C GLY A 18 -4.66 9.81 -3.28
N GLN A 19 -4.18 11.05 -3.49
CA GLN A 19 -4.99 12.12 -4.08
C GLN A 19 -5.48 11.79 -5.51
N LEU A 20 -4.67 11.09 -6.30
CA LEU A 20 -5.06 10.69 -7.65
C LEU A 20 -6.10 9.56 -7.62
N VAL A 21 -5.93 8.58 -6.71
CA VAL A 21 -6.93 7.54 -6.46
C VAL A 21 -8.24 8.19 -6.01
N ALA A 22 -8.20 9.13 -5.05
CA ALA A 22 -9.35 9.87 -4.56
C ALA A 22 -10.12 10.57 -5.71
N ARG A 23 -9.42 11.33 -6.56
CA ARG A 23 -10.03 12.02 -7.71
C ARG A 23 -10.66 11.04 -8.70
N HIS A 24 -10.04 9.89 -8.97
CA HIS A 24 -10.63 8.86 -9.84
C HIS A 24 -11.84 8.17 -9.21
N LEU A 25 -11.86 7.97 -7.87
CA LEU A 25 -13.02 7.45 -7.15
C LEU A 25 -14.20 8.43 -7.21
N LEU A 26 -13.96 9.73 -6.96
CA LEU A 26 -14.95 10.80 -7.05
C LEU A 26 -15.51 10.93 -8.46
N LYS A 27 -14.67 10.87 -9.49
CA LYS A 27 -15.10 10.83 -10.90
C LYS A 27 -16.00 9.62 -11.20
N GLY A 28 -15.80 8.52 -10.47
CA GLY A 28 -16.67 7.33 -10.53
C GLY A 28 -17.97 7.46 -9.74
N GLY A 29 -18.19 8.60 -9.05
CA GLY A 29 -19.38 8.89 -8.25
C GLY A 29 -19.39 8.30 -6.85
N ALA A 30 -18.22 7.92 -6.30
CA ALA A 30 -18.08 7.46 -4.91
C ALA A 30 -18.32 8.62 -3.92
N LYS A 31 -18.86 8.30 -2.74
CA LYS A 31 -18.88 9.17 -1.57
C LYS A 31 -17.60 8.89 -0.77
N LEU A 32 -16.69 9.84 -0.71
CA LEU A 32 -15.34 9.61 -0.21
C LEU A 32 -15.15 10.20 1.18
N THR A 33 -14.63 9.40 2.09
CA THR A 33 -14.03 9.83 3.35
C THR A 33 -12.55 9.51 3.31
N VAL A 34 -11.72 10.48 3.69
CA VAL A 34 -10.26 10.37 3.68
C VAL A 34 -9.73 10.52 5.08
N LEU A 35 -8.81 9.65 5.48
CA LEU A 35 -8.01 9.80 6.68
C LEU A 35 -6.55 10.04 6.28
N ASP A 36 -5.98 11.12 6.77
CA ASP A 36 -4.57 11.46 6.56
C ASP A 36 -4.04 12.26 7.76
N ARG A 37 -2.72 12.31 7.92
CA ARG A 37 -2.04 13.14 8.93
C ARG A 37 -1.90 14.60 8.53
N SER A 38 -2.13 14.94 7.25
CA SER A 38 -2.09 16.30 6.72
C SER A 38 -3.21 17.19 7.30
N GLU A 39 -3.19 18.46 6.97
CA GLU A 39 -4.22 19.41 7.46
C GLU A 39 -5.51 19.37 6.64
N GLY A 40 -5.54 18.71 5.50
CA GLY A 40 -6.72 18.60 4.64
C GLY A 40 -6.40 18.06 3.25
N VAL A 41 -7.40 18.09 2.39
CA VAL A 41 -7.32 17.73 0.97
C VAL A 41 -7.99 18.81 0.11
N ASP A 42 -7.59 18.91 -1.16
CA ASP A 42 -8.06 19.93 -2.12
C ASP A 42 -9.13 19.39 -3.10
N TYR A 43 -9.86 18.34 -2.68
CA TYR A 43 -10.94 17.73 -3.45
C TYR A 43 -12.15 17.41 -2.55
N ASP A 44 -13.31 17.18 -3.15
CA ASP A 44 -14.59 16.98 -2.46
C ASP A 44 -14.63 15.63 -1.70
N ALA A 45 -14.25 15.64 -0.43
CA ALA A 45 -14.30 14.47 0.45
C ALA A 45 -14.50 14.90 1.91
N THR A 46 -15.15 14.05 2.69
CA THR A 46 -15.10 14.17 4.15
C THR A 46 -13.67 13.88 4.61
N PHE A 47 -13.04 14.83 5.29
CA PHE A 47 -11.68 14.69 5.77
C PHE A 47 -11.65 14.41 7.27
N ILE A 48 -10.84 13.43 7.66
CA ILE A 48 -10.54 13.08 9.06
C ILE A 48 -9.04 13.17 9.25
N LYS A 49 -8.60 14.12 10.10
CA LYS A 49 -7.20 14.17 10.51
C LYS A 49 -6.91 13.03 11.46
N GLY A 50 -5.96 12.16 11.13
CA GLY A 50 -5.61 11.01 11.95
C GLY A 50 -4.19 10.52 11.67
N ASP A 51 -3.55 10.03 12.72
CA ASP A 51 -2.19 9.52 12.65
C ASP A 51 -2.19 8.00 12.89
N LEU A 52 -1.56 7.27 11.98
CA LEU A 52 -1.40 5.82 12.04
C LEU A 52 -0.02 5.41 12.59
N ALA A 53 0.74 6.36 13.14
CA ALA A 53 2.06 6.13 13.71
C ALA A 53 2.03 5.53 15.12
N THR A 54 0.86 5.45 15.76
CA THR A 54 0.68 4.87 17.10
C THR A 54 -0.52 3.94 17.15
N VAL A 55 -0.48 2.95 18.04
CA VAL A 55 -1.62 2.03 18.26
C VAL A 55 -2.87 2.81 18.71
N GLN A 56 -2.69 3.84 19.53
CA GLN A 56 -3.80 4.70 19.96
C GLN A 56 -4.43 5.45 18.79
N GLY A 57 -3.62 6.04 17.91
CA GLY A 57 -4.09 6.71 16.70
C GLY A 57 -4.80 5.76 15.74
N ILE A 58 -4.26 4.54 15.56
CA ILE A 58 -4.90 3.50 14.73
C ILE A 58 -6.26 3.09 15.32
N ASN A 59 -6.37 2.93 16.63
CA ASN A 59 -7.65 2.58 17.28
C ASN A 59 -8.68 3.72 17.14
N ALA A 60 -8.26 4.98 17.31
CA ALA A 60 -9.13 6.13 17.06
C ALA A 60 -9.59 6.19 15.59
N ALA A 61 -8.68 5.96 14.64
CA ALA A 61 -9.02 5.83 13.23
C ALA A 61 -10.01 4.68 12.99
N GLY A 62 -9.80 3.53 13.63
CA GLY A 62 -10.69 2.37 13.54
C GLY A 62 -12.12 2.68 13.99
N ALA A 63 -12.29 3.39 15.11
CA ALA A 63 -13.60 3.84 15.59
C ALA A 63 -14.26 4.82 14.59
N ALA A 64 -13.49 5.80 14.10
CA ALA A 64 -13.98 6.76 13.11
C ALA A 64 -14.40 6.08 11.81
N ILE A 65 -13.63 5.10 11.31
CA ILE A 65 -13.97 4.34 10.11
C ILE A 65 -15.25 3.52 10.32
N ALA A 66 -15.35 2.79 11.42
CA ALA A 66 -16.52 1.97 11.70
C ALA A 66 -17.82 2.81 11.72
N ALA A 67 -17.77 4.02 12.27
CA ALA A 67 -18.88 4.96 12.31
C ALA A 67 -19.34 5.45 10.91
N THR A 68 -18.47 5.43 9.90
CA THR A 68 -18.86 5.80 8.52
C THR A 68 -19.57 4.68 7.77
N GLU A 69 -19.51 3.44 8.28
CA GLU A 69 -20.06 2.23 7.63
C GLU A 69 -19.65 2.12 6.16
N PRO A 70 -18.35 2.05 5.85
CA PRO A 70 -17.89 2.07 4.47
C PRO A 70 -18.27 0.79 3.72
N ASP A 71 -18.62 0.93 2.44
CA ASP A 71 -18.74 -0.19 1.52
C ASP A 71 -17.37 -0.69 1.07
N ILE A 72 -16.39 0.24 1.01
CA ILE A 72 -15.03 -0.05 0.57
C ILE A 72 -14.05 0.61 1.53
N LEU A 73 -13.16 -0.18 2.14
CA LEU A 73 -11.99 0.29 2.88
C LEU A 73 -10.75 0.17 1.98
N ILE A 74 -10.02 1.27 1.77
CA ILE A 74 -8.76 1.29 1.02
C ILE A 74 -7.62 1.66 1.96
N ASN A 75 -6.81 0.69 2.32
CA ASN A 75 -5.58 0.84 3.08
C ASN A 75 -4.45 1.23 2.10
N LEU A 76 -4.22 2.55 1.92
CA LEU A 76 -3.20 3.07 1.00
C LEU A 76 -2.08 3.83 1.72
N ALA A 77 -2.33 4.34 2.93
CA ALA A 77 -1.29 4.98 3.74
C ALA A 77 -0.05 4.07 3.84
N GLY A 78 1.12 4.68 3.78
CA GLY A 78 2.37 3.93 3.85
C GLY A 78 3.57 4.84 4.04
N VAL A 79 4.60 4.30 4.67
CA VAL A 79 5.92 4.90 4.84
C VAL A 79 6.98 3.91 4.40
N GLN A 80 8.18 4.39 4.04
CA GLN A 80 9.28 3.50 3.68
C GLN A 80 10.60 4.04 4.24
N TYR A 81 11.50 3.12 4.49
CA TYR A 81 12.90 3.38 4.76
C TYR A 81 13.73 2.87 3.58
N PHE A 82 14.76 3.61 3.22
CA PHE A 82 15.78 3.22 2.25
C PHE A 82 17.16 3.46 2.85
N GLY A 83 17.91 2.42 3.06
CA GLY A 83 19.25 2.45 3.64
C GLY A 83 19.68 1.10 4.21
N PRO A 84 20.94 1.01 4.69
CA PRO A 84 21.40 -0.14 5.46
C PRO A 84 20.50 -0.40 6.67
N MET A 85 20.27 -1.67 6.99
CA MET A 85 19.36 -2.05 8.09
C MET A 85 19.82 -1.49 9.44
N GLU A 86 21.12 -1.50 9.68
CA GLU A 86 21.74 -0.98 10.89
C GLU A 86 21.67 0.55 11.02
N GLY A 87 21.40 1.26 9.94
CA GLY A 87 21.21 2.70 9.93
C GLY A 87 19.79 3.17 10.16
N GLN A 88 18.83 2.24 10.22
CA GLN A 88 17.43 2.58 10.53
C GLN A 88 17.24 2.73 12.04
N SER A 89 16.69 3.86 12.49
CA SER A 89 16.34 4.02 13.90
C SER A 89 15.19 3.09 14.32
N ASP A 90 15.18 2.69 15.59
CA ASP A 90 14.13 1.83 16.15
C ASP A 90 12.74 2.45 15.96
N ASP A 91 12.59 3.75 16.20
CA ASP A 91 11.33 4.47 16.00
C ASP A 91 10.83 4.39 14.54
N HIS A 92 11.74 4.55 13.59
CA HIS A 92 11.37 4.46 12.16
C HIS A 92 11.09 3.02 11.71
N LEU A 93 11.75 2.05 12.34
CA LEU A 93 11.48 0.63 12.13
C LEU A 93 10.06 0.30 12.64
N GLU A 94 9.74 0.67 13.87
CA GLU A 94 8.40 0.50 14.46
C GLU A 94 7.33 1.20 13.62
N LEU A 95 7.53 2.47 13.26
CA LEU A 95 6.66 3.24 12.38
C LEU A 95 6.37 2.50 11.07
N THR A 96 7.41 1.89 10.47
CA THR A 96 7.25 1.18 9.20
C THR A 96 6.27 0.00 9.33
N TYR A 97 6.36 -0.78 10.40
CA TYR A 97 5.42 -1.89 10.64
C TYR A 97 4.05 -1.40 11.07
N LEU A 98 3.96 -0.39 11.93
CA LEU A 98 2.68 0.17 12.38
C LEU A 98 1.85 0.66 11.19
N VAL A 99 2.41 1.50 10.34
CA VAL A 99 1.66 2.11 9.23
C VAL A 99 1.39 1.13 8.10
N ASN A 100 2.37 0.27 7.73
CA ASN A 100 2.24 -0.56 6.53
C ASN A 100 1.56 -1.92 6.78
N LEU A 101 1.46 -2.39 8.03
CA LEU A 101 0.92 -3.71 8.36
C LEU A 101 -0.11 -3.68 9.49
N VAL A 102 0.25 -3.11 10.65
CA VAL A 102 -0.62 -3.13 11.84
C VAL A 102 -1.87 -2.29 11.61
N ALA A 103 -1.72 -1.07 11.08
CA ALA A 103 -2.85 -0.20 10.79
C ALA A 103 -3.84 -0.85 9.80
N PRO A 104 -3.44 -1.32 8.61
CA PRO A 104 -4.35 -2.06 7.73
C PRO A 104 -5.09 -3.21 8.41
N ALA A 105 -4.41 -3.98 9.28
CA ALA A 105 -5.02 -5.10 9.99
C ALA A 105 -6.06 -4.64 11.01
N LEU A 106 -5.74 -3.64 11.85
CA LEU A 106 -6.65 -3.11 12.86
C LEU A 106 -7.85 -2.37 12.24
N LEU A 107 -7.62 -1.57 11.18
CA LEU A 107 -8.70 -0.89 10.46
C LEU A 107 -9.64 -1.90 9.77
N THR A 108 -9.09 -2.95 9.19
CA THR A 108 -9.87 -4.06 8.64
C THR A 108 -10.72 -4.73 9.72
N LYS A 109 -10.12 -5.05 10.88
CA LYS A 109 -10.84 -5.61 12.04
C LYS A 109 -12.00 -4.73 12.48
N ALA A 110 -11.82 -3.41 12.46
CA ALA A 110 -12.85 -2.45 12.89
C ALA A 110 -14.07 -2.42 11.95
N VAL A 111 -13.90 -2.57 10.63
CA VAL A 111 -15.01 -2.50 9.65
C VAL A 111 -15.69 -3.83 9.40
N LEU A 112 -15.03 -4.97 9.63
CA LEU A 112 -15.54 -6.29 9.30
C LEU A 112 -16.90 -6.62 9.93
N PRO A 113 -17.18 -6.33 11.22
CA PRO A 113 -18.49 -6.61 11.81
C PRO A 113 -19.62 -5.91 11.05
N GLY A 114 -19.46 -4.62 10.73
CA GLY A 114 -20.44 -3.86 9.97
C GLY A 114 -20.62 -4.37 8.55
N MET A 115 -19.54 -4.72 7.85
CA MET A 115 -19.62 -5.33 6.50
C MET A 115 -20.33 -6.69 6.53
N LYS A 116 -20.05 -7.54 7.54
CA LYS A 116 -20.72 -8.82 7.72
C LYS A 116 -22.22 -8.63 7.98
N ALA A 117 -22.60 -7.69 8.86
CA ALA A 117 -23.99 -7.41 9.18
C ALA A 117 -24.80 -6.91 7.97
N ARG A 118 -24.18 -6.08 7.11
CA ARG A 118 -24.81 -5.59 5.87
C ARG A 118 -24.77 -6.60 4.72
N GLY A 119 -24.04 -7.68 4.85
CA GLY A 119 -23.86 -8.68 3.79
C GLY A 119 -23.12 -8.15 2.55
N CYS A 120 -22.30 -7.12 2.66
CA CYS A 120 -21.49 -6.58 1.57
C CYS A 120 -20.28 -5.81 2.09
N GLY A 121 -19.21 -5.79 1.31
CA GLY A 121 -18.01 -5.00 1.63
C GLY A 121 -16.83 -5.35 0.73
N GLN A 122 -15.90 -4.40 0.59
CA GLN A 122 -14.62 -4.65 -0.07
C GLN A 122 -13.48 -4.05 0.76
N ILE A 123 -12.49 -4.87 1.08
CA ILE A 123 -11.24 -4.47 1.71
C ILE A 123 -10.17 -4.45 0.63
N VAL A 124 -9.51 -3.31 0.48
CA VAL A 124 -8.47 -3.10 -0.53
C VAL A 124 -7.16 -2.75 0.18
N ASN A 125 -6.18 -3.61 0.06
CA ASN A 125 -4.85 -3.41 0.63
C ASN A 125 -3.84 -3.05 -0.46
N ILE A 126 -3.25 -1.86 -0.35
CA ILE A 126 -2.21 -1.42 -1.28
C ILE A 126 -0.85 -1.90 -0.77
N GLY A 127 -0.40 -2.97 -1.38
CA GLY A 127 0.91 -3.55 -1.16
C GLY A 127 2.00 -2.91 -2.01
N SER A 128 2.96 -3.73 -2.40
CA SER A 128 4.06 -3.38 -3.32
C SER A 128 4.61 -4.65 -3.95
N ILE A 129 5.23 -4.54 -5.11
CA ILE A 129 6.10 -5.60 -5.67
C ILE A 129 7.18 -5.99 -4.65
N PHE A 130 7.65 -5.04 -3.84
CA PHE A 130 8.63 -5.28 -2.77
C PHE A 130 8.10 -6.21 -1.66
N GLY A 131 6.78 -6.38 -1.53
CA GLY A 131 6.17 -7.40 -0.66
C GLY A 131 6.15 -8.81 -1.25
N SER A 132 6.61 -8.98 -2.49
CA SER A 132 6.73 -10.28 -3.16
C SER A 132 8.17 -10.60 -3.54
N ILE A 133 9.01 -9.58 -3.69
CA ILE A 133 10.45 -9.68 -3.92
C ILE A 133 11.10 -8.76 -2.89
N GLY A 134 11.93 -9.33 -1.99
CA GLY A 134 12.71 -8.54 -1.03
C GLY A 134 13.84 -7.80 -1.74
N PHE A 135 13.95 -6.49 -1.54
CA PHE A 135 15.03 -5.69 -2.11
C PHE A 135 15.99 -5.26 -1.01
N ALA A 136 17.28 -5.32 -1.30
CA ALA A 136 18.32 -4.76 -0.42
C ALA A 136 18.01 -3.28 -0.14
N HIS A 137 18.36 -2.84 1.06
CA HIS A 137 18.12 -1.47 1.54
C HIS A 137 16.66 -1.06 1.76
N PHE A 138 15.70 -1.98 1.52
CA PHE A 138 14.28 -1.81 1.81
C PHE A 138 13.75 -2.92 2.75
N VAL A 139 14.58 -3.39 3.67
CA VAL A 139 14.32 -4.61 4.47
C VAL A 139 13.00 -4.54 5.21
N THR A 140 12.79 -3.52 6.05
CA THR A 140 11.59 -3.34 6.87
C THR A 140 10.35 -3.06 6.02
N TYR A 141 10.49 -2.26 4.97
CA TYR A 141 9.40 -1.98 4.05
C TYR A 141 8.96 -3.24 3.29
N SER A 142 9.91 -4.00 2.74
CA SER A 142 9.63 -5.25 2.03
C SER A 142 8.94 -6.27 2.92
N SER A 143 9.42 -6.46 4.14
CA SER A 143 8.83 -7.41 5.10
C SER A 143 7.44 -6.99 5.55
N ALA A 144 7.20 -5.69 5.83
CA ALA A 144 5.87 -5.18 6.17
C ALA A 144 4.87 -5.37 5.02
N LYS A 145 5.27 -5.10 3.78
CA LYS A 145 4.43 -5.32 2.59
C LYS A 145 4.24 -6.80 2.25
N ALA A 146 5.20 -7.67 2.58
CA ALA A 146 5.03 -9.12 2.51
C ALA A 146 4.01 -9.61 3.53
N GLY A 147 4.08 -9.10 4.77
CA GLY A 147 3.09 -9.34 5.81
C GLY A 147 1.68 -8.93 5.37
N LEU A 148 1.53 -7.75 4.78
CA LEU A 148 0.24 -7.26 4.26
C LEU A 148 -0.30 -8.14 3.12
N ARG A 149 0.57 -8.67 2.25
CA ARG A 149 0.19 -9.62 1.20
C ARG A 149 -0.39 -10.90 1.82
N THR A 150 0.35 -11.50 2.74
CA THR A 150 -0.08 -12.75 3.41
C THR A 150 -1.33 -12.52 4.27
N PHE A 151 -1.43 -11.39 4.98
CA PHE A 151 -2.64 -10.97 5.68
C PHE A 151 -3.86 -10.92 4.73
N SER A 152 -3.71 -10.31 3.56
CA SER A 152 -4.80 -10.21 2.57
C SER A 152 -5.22 -11.57 2.03
N GLU A 153 -4.25 -12.47 1.82
CA GLU A 153 -4.49 -13.83 1.35
C GLU A 153 -5.22 -14.67 2.41
N ALA A 154 -4.75 -14.64 3.66
CA ALA A 154 -5.37 -15.37 4.77
C ALA A 154 -6.79 -14.88 5.06
N LEU A 155 -6.98 -13.55 5.10
CA LEU A 155 -8.30 -12.95 5.31
C LEU A 155 -9.29 -13.33 4.20
N ARG A 156 -8.84 -13.40 2.96
CA ARG A 156 -9.68 -13.83 1.84
C ARG A 156 -10.16 -15.27 2.01
N ARG A 157 -9.28 -16.16 2.49
CA ARG A 157 -9.64 -17.55 2.79
C ARG A 157 -10.61 -17.66 3.95
N GLU A 158 -10.41 -16.86 5.00
CA GLU A 158 -11.31 -16.82 6.16
C GLU A 158 -12.71 -16.33 5.78
N LEU A 159 -12.79 -15.40 4.81
CA LEU A 159 -14.06 -14.83 4.33
C LEU A 159 -14.66 -15.61 3.16
N GLU A 160 -14.13 -16.77 2.81
CA GLU A 160 -14.69 -17.60 1.75
C GLU A 160 -16.16 -17.97 2.08
N GLY A 161 -17.03 -17.91 1.08
CA GLY A 161 -18.47 -18.12 1.28
C GLY A 161 -19.23 -16.88 1.80
N THR A 162 -18.54 -15.79 2.13
CA THR A 162 -19.18 -14.51 2.46
C THR A 162 -19.18 -13.56 1.26
N PRO A 163 -20.08 -12.56 1.20
CA PRO A 163 -20.10 -11.56 0.13
C PRO A 163 -19.04 -10.46 0.30
N ILE A 164 -18.05 -10.61 1.19
CA ILE A 164 -16.99 -9.63 1.42
C ILE A 164 -15.80 -9.95 0.54
N ILE A 165 -15.30 -8.95 -0.16
CA ILE A 165 -14.20 -9.07 -1.12
C ILE A 165 -12.91 -8.53 -0.51
N VAL A 166 -11.81 -9.27 -0.64
CA VAL A 166 -10.46 -8.80 -0.28
C VAL A 166 -9.63 -8.68 -1.55
N THR A 167 -9.17 -7.46 -1.84
CA THR A 167 -8.35 -7.12 -2.98
C THR A 167 -6.95 -6.70 -2.51
N TYR A 168 -5.92 -7.39 -2.97
CA TYR A 168 -4.52 -6.99 -2.79
C TYR A 168 -4.00 -6.38 -4.09
N ILE A 169 -3.40 -5.19 -4.02
CA ILE A 169 -2.86 -4.50 -5.19
C ILE A 169 -1.39 -4.15 -4.92
N ALA A 170 -0.50 -4.63 -5.75
CA ALA A 170 0.95 -4.46 -5.63
C ALA A 170 1.50 -3.63 -6.79
N PRO A 171 1.60 -2.30 -6.67
CA PRO A 171 2.33 -1.47 -7.61
C PRO A 171 3.84 -1.76 -7.56
N ARG A 172 4.53 -1.57 -8.70
CA ARG A 172 5.98 -1.37 -8.69
C ARG A 172 6.31 0.06 -8.21
N ALA A 173 7.59 0.44 -8.25
CA ALA A 173 8.00 1.78 -7.88
C ALA A 173 7.22 2.86 -8.67
N VAL A 174 6.81 3.93 -7.97
CA VAL A 174 6.01 5.02 -8.54
C VAL A 174 6.68 6.34 -8.21
N LYS A 175 6.75 7.26 -9.17
CA LYS A 175 7.35 8.58 -9.01
C LYS A 175 6.47 9.46 -8.11
N THR A 176 6.69 9.40 -6.80
CA THR A 176 5.93 10.14 -5.78
C THR A 176 6.85 10.77 -4.75
N GLY A 177 6.29 11.52 -3.80
CA GLY A 177 7.03 12.05 -2.66
C GLY A 177 7.70 10.99 -1.76
N LEU A 178 7.26 9.73 -1.81
CA LEU A 178 7.96 8.63 -1.14
C LEU A 178 9.26 8.23 -1.86
N SER A 179 9.39 8.53 -3.15
CA SER A 179 10.56 8.18 -3.97
C SER A 179 11.40 9.43 -4.23
N GLN A 180 12.08 9.94 -3.21
CA GLN A 180 12.93 11.14 -3.29
C GLN A 180 14.37 10.85 -2.88
N GLY A 181 15.28 11.79 -3.15
CA GLY A 181 16.67 11.72 -2.73
C GLY A 181 17.37 10.46 -3.21
N ALA A 182 18.05 9.77 -2.30
CA ALA A 182 18.85 8.56 -2.58
C ALA A 182 18.04 7.43 -3.25
N ILE A 183 16.71 7.39 -3.11
CA ILE A 183 15.87 6.41 -3.80
C ILE A 183 15.84 6.67 -5.32
N LEU A 184 15.83 7.94 -5.74
CA LEU A 184 15.90 8.27 -7.16
C LEU A 184 17.28 7.92 -7.75
N ASP A 185 18.34 8.11 -6.98
CA ASP A 185 19.67 7.74 -7.40
C ASP A 185 19.83 6.22 -7.47
N TYR A 186 19.29 5.49 -6.48
CA TYR A 186 19.17 4.04 -6.54
C TYR A 186 18.42 3.59 -7.81
N ALA A 187 17.29 4.20 -8.10
CA ALA A 187 16.50 3.87 -9.28
C ALA A 187 17.28 4.09 -10.60
N LYS A 188 18.08 5.16 -10.67
CA LYS A 188 18.97 5.42 -11.83
C LYS A 188 20.08 4.37 -11.95
N ILE A 189 20.81 4.10 -10.85
CA ILE A 189 21.95 3.16 -10.80
C ILE A 189 21.49 1.74 -11.16
N THR A 190 20.32 1.34 -10.67
CA THR A 190 19.79 -0.01 -10.88
C THR A 190 18.90 -0.14 -12.11
N SER A 191 18.66 0.96 -12.84
CA SER A 191 17.71 1.03 -13.96
C SER A 191 16.31 0.55 -13.57
N MET A 192 15.87 0.88 -12.35
CA MET A 192 14.56 0.51 -11.83
C MET A 192 13.46 1.25 -12.58
N ASN A 193 12.50 0.50 -13.11
CA ASN A 193 11.33 1.08 -13.75
C ASN A 193 10.42 1.74 -12.72
N MET A 194 10.01 2.97 -12.99
CA MET A 194 9.08 3.73 -12.17
C MET A 194 7.87 4.18 -12.96
N ASP A 195 6.68 3.86 -12.47
CA ASP A 195 5.43 4.25 -13.11
C ASP A 195 5.07 5.72 -12.84
N LYS A 196 4.28 6.31 -13.76
CA LYS A 196 3.63 7.59 -13.52
C LYS A 196 2.51 7.42 -12.48
N PRO A 197 2.38 8.32 -11.50
CA PRO A 197 1.38 8.19 -10.42
C PRO A 197 -0.05 8.03 -10.93
N ASP A 198 -0.46 8.79 -11.94
CA ASP A 198 -1.82 8.72 -12.50
C ASP A 198 -2.11 7.36 -13.18
N TYR A 199 -1.12 6.78 -13.87
CA TYR A 199 -1.26 5.44 -14.43
C TYR A 199 -1.54 4.41 -13.33
N THR A 200 -0.78 4.45 -12.25
CA THR A 200 -0.95 3.56 -11.10
C THR A 200 -2.30 3.77 -10.43
N ALA A 201 -2.71 5.01 -10.22
CA ALA A 201 -4.01 5.35 -9.63
C ALA A 201 -5.19 4.79 -10.45
N ARG A 202 -5.15 4.96 -11.79
CA ARG A 202 -6.17 4.38 -12.69
C ARG A 202 -6.22 2.85 -12.60
N LYS A 203 -5.06 2.18 -12.53
CA LYS A 203 -5.00 0.72 -12.39
C LYS A 203 -5.56 0.26 -11.05
N ILE A 204 -5.26 0.97 -9.95
CA ILE A 204 -5.84 0.72 -8.62
C ILE A 204 -7.36 0.81 -8.69
N VAL A 205 -7.91 1.91 -9.17
CA VAL A 205 -9.38 2.10 -9.24
C VAL A 205 -10.03 1.08 -10.18
N SER A 206 -9.37 0.72 -11.27
CA SER A 206 -9.85 -0.35 -12.17
C SER A 206 -9.89 -1.72 -11.47
N ALA A 207 -8.90 -2.05 -10.64
CA ALA A 207 -8.85 -3.28 -9.86
C ALA A 207 -9.99 -3.33 -8.82
N ILE A 208 -10.24 -2.20 -8.13
CA ILE A 208 -11.34 -2.04 -7.16
C ILE A 208 -12.68 -2.28 -7.85
N ARG A 209 -12.93 -1.61 -8.99
CA ARG A 209 -14.16 -1.77 -9.77
C ARG A 209 -14.36 -3.20 -10.28
N GLY A 210 -13.27 -3.88 -10.60
CA GLY A 210 -13.29 -5.27 -11.07
C GLY A 210 -13.35 -6.31 -9.95
N SER A 211 -13.33 -5.89 -8.68
CA SER A 211 -13.32 -6.79 -7.51
C SER A 211 -12.26 -7.89 -7.63
N ARG A 212 -11.08 -7.51 -8.16
CA ARG A 212 -9.99 -8.46 -8.44
C ARG A 212 -9.33 -8.90 -7.14
N LYS A 213 -8.96 -10.19 -7.05
CA LYS A 213 -8.32 -10.74 -5.84
C LYS A 213 -6.90 -10.22 -5.66
N ASP A 214 -6.05 -10.42 -6.65
CA ASP A 214 -4.63 -10.02 -6.63
C ASP A 214 -4.27 -9.30 -7.93
N VAL A 215 -3.65 -8.13 -7.82
CA VAL A 215 -3.25 -7.30 -8.95
C VAL A 215 -1.82 -6.82 -8.77
N TYR A 216 -0.94 -7.23 -9.65
CA TYR A 216 0.43 -6.74 -9.74
C TYR A 216 0.53 -5.74 -10.89
N ILE A 217 0.94 -4.50 -10.59
CA ILE A 217 1.03 -3.41 -11.57
C ILE A 217 2.49 -3.23 -11.98
N GLY A 218 2.73 -3.25 -13.29
CA GLY A 218 4.06 -3.09 -13.89
C GLY A 218 4.59 -4.38 -14.50
N PHE A 219 5.07 -4.27 -15.76
CA PHE A 219 5.79 -5.32 -16.46
C PHE A 219 7.22 -4.83 -16.71
N PRO A 220 8.26 -5.65 -16.54
CA PRO A 220 8.22 -7.12 -16.30
C PRO A 220 8.11 -7.55 -14.83
N GLU A 221 8.09 -6.64 -13.87
CA GLU A 221 8.16 -6.96 -12.43
C GLU A 221 7.03 -7.89 -11.97
N SER A 222 5.83 -7.76 -12.55
CA SER A 222 4.71 -8.68 -12.26
C SER A 222 4.98 -10.14 -12.65
N LEU A 223 5.87 -10.36 -13.64
CA LEU A 223 6.34 -11.69 -14.00
C LEU A 223 7.41 -12.18 -13.01
N PHE A 224 8.34 -11.29 -12.62
CA PHE A 224 9.39 -11.64 -11.66
C PHE A 224 8.85 -12.04 -10.29
N VAL A 225 7.71 -11.51 -9.86
CA VAL A 225 7.02 -11.99 -8.66
C VAL A 225 6.74 -13.50 -8.72
N ARG A 226 6.27 -14.01 -9.87
CA ARG A 226 6.02 -15.44 -10.05
C ARG A 226 7.32 -16.24 -10.10
N VAL A 227 8.33 -15.71 -10.77
CA VAL A 227 9.66 -16.34 -10.82
C VAL A 227 10.26 -16.41 -9.41
N ASN A 228 10.17 -15.33 -8.62
CA ASN A 228 10.66 -15.33 -7.24
C ASN A 228 9.96 -16.35 -6.35
N SER A 229 8.67 -16.58 -6.56
CA SER A 229 7.91 -17.58 -5.78
C SER A 229 8.34 -19.03 -6.07
N LEU A 230 8.84 -19.28 -7.28
CA LEU A 230 9.27 -20.63 -7.72
C LEU A 230 10.77 -20.84 -7.59
N MET A 231 11.56 -19.82 -7.87
CA MET A 231 13.02 -19.89 -8.01
C MET A 231 13.71 -18.67 -7.38
N PRO A 232 13.59 -18.47 -6.04
CA PRO A 232 14.07 -17.25 -5.38
C PRO A 232 15.57 -17.03 -5.55
N ARG A 233 16.38 -18.10 -5.55
CA ARG A 233 17.84 -18.01 -5.71
C ARG A 233 18.27 -17.45 -7.08
N MET A 234 17.45 -17.64 -8.12
CA MET A 234 17.72 -17.02 -9.43
C MET A 234 17.49 -15.51 -9.37
N VAL A 235 16.46 -15.06 -8.65
CA VAL A 235 16.18 -13.64 -8.44
C VAL A 235 17.28 -13.02 -7.58
N ASP A 236 17.75 -13.69 -6.52
CA ASP A 236 18.89 -13.24 -5.71
C ASP A 236 20.12 -12.99 -6.58
N ALA A 237 20.47 -13.95 -7.45
CA ALA A 237 21.62 -13.81 -8.36
C ALA A 237 21.45 -12.65 -9.35
N ALA A 238 20.24 -12.43 -9.86
CA ALA A 238 19.95 -11.33 -10.78
C ALA A 238 20.02 -9.96 -10.08
N LEU A 239 19.55 -9.85 -8.84
CA LEU A 239 19.58 -8.61 -8.06
C LEU A 239 20.96 -8.28 -7.51
N ALA A 240 21.77 -9.28 -7.18
CA ALA A 240 23.09 -9.10 -6.56
C ALA A 240 24.02 -8.11 -7.29
N LYS A 241 23.94 -8.02 -8.63
CA LYS A 241 24.69 -7.04 -9.41
C LYS A 241 24.23 -5.61 -9.13
N ASN A 242 22.92 -5.40 -9.04
CA ASN A 242 22.32 -4.10 -8.75
C ASN A 242 22.57 -3.70 -7.29
N ASP A 243 22.45 -4.64 -6.36
CA ASP A 243 22.71 -4.41 -4.93
C ASP A 243 24.16 -3.99 -4.68
N ARG A 244 25.13 -4.62 -5.38
CA ARG A 244 26.54 -4.20 -5.32
C ARG A 244 26.76 -2.77 -5.84
N LYS A 245 26.11 -2.39 -6.94
CA LYS A 245 26.19 -1.01 -7.47
C LYS A 245 25.59 0.01 -6.51
N ALA A 246 24.53 -0.35 -5.81
CA ALA A 246 23.84 0.54 -4.89
C ALA A 246 24.63 0.82 -3.61
N LYS A 247 25.60 -0.02 -3.24
CA LYS A 247 26.45 0.19 -2.05
C LYS A 247 27.15 1.55 -2.03
N ILE A 248 27.53 2.08 -3.20
CA ILE A 248 28.18 3.40 -3.33
C ILE A 248 27.34 4.55 -2.73
N LEU A 249 26.01 4.36 -2.63
CA LEU A 249 25.11 5.37 -2.04
C LEU A 249 25.26 5.47 -0.50
N PHE A 250 25.90 4.49 0.13
CA PHE A 250 26.01 4.35 1.57
C PHE A 250 27.46 4.31 2.04
N GLU A 251 28.43 4.36 1.11
CA GLU A 251 29.83 4.47 1.47
C GLU A 251 30.12 5.91 1.93
N PRO A 252 30.92 6.09 3.00
CA PRO A 252 31.33 7.43 3.41
C PRO A 252 32.03 8.13 2.24
N THR A 253 31.63 9.33 1.92
CA THR A 253 32.39 10.20 1.03
C THR A 253 33.75 10.47 1.66
N SER A 254 34.80 9.89 1.10
CA SER A 254 36.20 10.11 1.49
C SER A 254 36.60 11.55 1.26
#